data_b724f38e86d79a87afd67b0aab818241
#
_entry.id   b724f38e86d79a87afd67b0aab818241
#
_cell.length_a   1.000
_cell.length_b   1.000
_cell.length_c   1.000
_cell.angle_alpha   90.00
_cell.angle_beta   90.00
_cell.angle_gamma   90.00
#
_symmetry.space_group_name_H-M   'P 1'
#
loop_
_entity.id
_entity.type
_entity.pdbx_description
1 polymer ?
#
loop_
_entity_poly.entity_id
_entity_poly.type
_entity_poly.pdbx_seq_one_letter_code
_entity_poly.pdbx_strand_id
1 'polypeptide(L)'
;MRMDKSCCWEGDFSALLRGKVAFLVGRVCLVSVNTASCPVCGCPMIRHGRTSSGRQRWRCKPCKITTLNEIDSTAKHLDEFLAWLLSRRRQADLPGGGRSFRRRCEPLWQLWPFSPIVDEVHDVIFVDGIHLGRGAVVLIAQTPDCVLGWYAARSENSRAWEALMSRIAPPALVVTDGGSGFAKACKRIWPTTRIQRCTFHAYCRIRQAATTRPKLAASQGLYALGQQLLHVEDREEAQEWIGAYQDWCTRWKDFLEEKTRRPDGGWEYTHERLVRARNSLNKLIRQGLLFTYLDPTWDQPMPATTNQIESTNARLRQMLRDHRGMRLTRRMKAVFWWCYTHSAHPQPAARILATMPTDADLENAWYNASQTHQATAIIPGWGDAICWNELHHTTPYHNTWD
;
A
#
# COMPACT_ATOMS: atom_id res chain seq x y z
N MET A 1 -2.86 28.91 34.91
CA MET A 1 -1.48 29.04 34.42
C MET A 1 -1.37 28.20 33.19
N ARG A 2 -1.47 28.80 32.00
CA ARG A 2 -1.49 28.15 30.71
C ARG A 2 -0.05 27.79 30.34
N MET A 3 0.23 26.53 30.06
CA MET A 3 1.49 26.11 29.46
C MET A 3 1.30 25.94 27.94
N ASP A 4 2.15 26.66 27.27
CA ASP A 4 2.31 26.84 25.84
C ASP A 4 2.72 25.48 25.17
N LYS A 5 1.98 25.09 24.14
CA LYS A 5 2.32 23.96 23.28
C LYS A 5 2.78 24.52 21.94
N SER A 6 4.05 24.75 21.81
CA SER A 6 4.64 25.02 20.50
C SER A 6 5.91 24.20 20.33
N CYS A 7 5.83 23.21 19.46
CA CYS A 7 6.86 22.74 18.54
C CYS A 7 6.51 21.31 18.06
N CYS A 8 5.53 21.22 17.17
CA CYS A 8 5.45 20.10 16.24
C CYS A 8 5.52 20.70 14.83
N TRP A 9 6.51 20.28 14.09
CA TRP A 9 6.74 20.63 12.71
C TRP A 9 5.59 20.08 11.83
N GLU A 10 4.59 20.89 11.60
CA GLU A 10 3.63 20.71 10.51
C GLU A 10 4.22 21.40 9.28
N GLY A 11 4.96 20.65 8.51
CA GLY A 11 5.21 21.01 7.13
C GLY A 11 3.88 20.92 6.37
N ASP A 12 3.22 22.08 6.26
CA ASP A 12 1.85 22.23 5.77
C ASP A 12 1.74 21.88 4.27
N PHE A 13 1.74 20.58 3.96
CA PHE A 13 1.40 20.08 2.64
C PHE A 13 -0.08 20.37 2.28
N SER A 14 -0.90 20.69 3.29
CA SER A 14 -2.25 21.17 3.10
C SER A 14 -2.29 22.57 2.47
N ALA A 15 -1.22 23.36 2.59
CA ALA A 15 -1.13 24.68 1.97
C ALA A 15 -0.88 24.60 0.46
N LEU A 16 -0.11 23.63 -0.03
CA LEU A 16 0.09 23.41 -1.47
C LEU A 16 -1.19 22.91 -2.16
N LEU A 17 -1.96 22.09 -1.47
CA LEU A 17 -3.29 21.67 -1.95
C LEU A 17 -4.33 22.77 -1.71
N ARG A 18 -4.22 23.58 -0.64
CA ARG A 18 -5.13 24.71 -0.36
C ARG A 18 -5.03 25.82 -1.40
N GLY A 19 -3.84 26.12 -1.90
CA GLY A 19 -3.67 27.12 -2.96
C GLY A 19 -4.43 26.78 -4.25
N LYS A 20 -4.44 25.51 -4.67
CA LYS A 20 -5.23 25.04 -5.83
C LYS A 20 -6.70 24.76 -5.49
N VAL A 21 -7.01 24.27 -4.29
CA VAL A 21 -8.39 24.07 -3.83
C VAL A 21 -9.11 25.41 -3.68
N ALA A 22 -8.45 26.47 -3.22
CA ALA A 22 -9.04 27.80 -3.18
C ALA A 22 -9.34 28.36 -4.60
N PHE A 23 -8.49 28.08 -5.60
CA PHE A 23 -8.74 28.46 -6.98
C PHE A 23 -9.86 27.63 -7.65
N LEU A 24 -10.01 26.35 -7.26
CA LEU A 24 -11.08 25.47 -7.74
C LEU A 24 -12.41 25.71 -6.97
N VAL A 25 -12.37 26.01 -5.68
CA VAL A 25 -13.56 26.35 -4.88
C VAL A 25 -14.19 27.67 -5.37
N GLY A 26 -13.38 28.63 -5.83
CA GLY A 26 -13.90 29.84 -6.48
C GLY A 26 -14.63 29.57 -7.80
N ARG A 27 -14.39 28.43 -8.45
CA ARG A 27 -15.11 28.00 -9.67
C ARG A 27 -16.27 27.04 -9.42
N VAL A 28 -16.35 26.40 -8.28
CA VAL A 28 -17.40 25.40 -7.93
C VAL A 28 -18.68 26.05 -7.38
N CYS A 29 -18.64 27.33 -7.01
CA CYS A 29 -19.83 28.03 -6.51
C CYS A 29 -20.80 28.54 -7.57
N LEU A 30 -20.73 28.09 -8.82
CA LEU A 30 -21.72 28.38 -9.85
C LEU A 30 -22.21 27.13 -10.55
N VAL A 31 -22.76 26.18 -9.81
CA VAL A 31 -23.76 25.26 -10.37
C VAL A 31 -25.08 26.03 -10.38
N SER A 32 -25.23 26.83 -11.36
CA SER A 32 -26.53 27.40 -11.70
C SER A 32 -26.71 27.26 -13.20
N VAL A 33 -27.70 26.40 -13.48
CA VAL A 33 -28.56 26.50 -14.65
C VAL A 33 -27.89 26.61 -16.03
N ASN A 34 -27.76 25.46 -16.71
CA ASN A 34 -27.93 25.23 -18.16
C ASN A 34 -27.67 26.40 -19.18
N THR A 35 -26.71 27.27 -18.96
CA THR A 35 -26.27 28.26 -19.93
C THR A 35 -24.82 28.03 -20.29
N ALA A 36 -24.57 27.50 -21.50
CA ALA A 36 -23.24 27.42 -22.06
C ALA A 36 -22.67 28.82 -22.25
N SER A 37 -21.41 29.05 -21.87
CA SER A 37 -20.69 30.30 -22.15
C SER A 37 -19.95 30.21 -23.48
N CYS A 38 -19.88 31.29 -24.23
CA CYS A 38 -19.17 31.34 -25.48
C CYS A 38 -17.65 31.21 -25.27
N PRO A 39 -16.94 30.29 -25.94
CA PRO A 39 -15.50 30.08 -25.74
C PRO A 39 -14.67 31.27 -26.28
N VAL A 40 -15.24 32.18 -27.06
CA VAL A 40 -14.53 33.34 -27.65
C VAL A 40 -14.74 34.62 -26.82
N CYS A 41 -15.99 34.92 -26.44
CA CYS A 41 -16.30 36.21 -25.79
C CYS A 41 -16.88 36.04 -24.37
N GLY A 42 -17.01 34.84 -23.86
CA GLY A 42 -17.54 34.56 -22.52
C GLY A 42 -19.05 34.80 -22.34
N CYS A 43 -19.73 35.36 -23.35
CA CYS A 43 -21.17 35.69 -23.24
C CYS A 43 -22.03 34.43 -23.13
N PRO A 44 -23.18 34.52 -22.45
CA PRO A 44 -24.14 33.41 -22.38
C PRO A 44 -24.65 33.04 -23.81
N MET A 45 -24.71 31.72 -24.04
CA MET A 45 -25.19 31.20 -25.32
C MET A 45 -26.65 30.77 -25.23
N ILE A 46 -27.37 30.86 -26.34
CA ILE A 46 -28.75 30.40 -26.45
C ILE A 46 -28.83 29.03 -27.14
N ARG A 47 -29.84 28.26 -26.83
CA ARG A 47 -30.14 26.97 -27.50
C ARG A 47 -30.45 27.25 -29.00
N HIS A 48 -29.80 26.48 -29.88
CA HIS A 48 -29.89 26.66 -31.35
C HIS A 48 -30.04 25.31 -32.06
N GLY A 49 -31.16 24.64 -31.84
CA GLY A 49 -31.46 23.35 -32.45
C GLY A 49 -30.62 22.20 -31.92
N ARG A 50 -30.75 21.03 -32.57
CA ARG A 50 -30.01 19.81 -32.23
C ARG A 50 -29.26 19.28 -33.47
N THR A 51 -28.24 18.45 -33.24
CA THR A 51 -27.58 17.70 -34.32
C THR A 51 -28.46 16.52 -34.74
N SER A 52 -28.11 15.86 -35.84
CA SER A 52 -28.71 14.56 -36.24
C SER A 52 -28.57 13.47 -35.19
N SER A 53 -27.54 13.55 -34.34
CA SER A 53 -27.31 12.65 -33.20
C SER A 53 -28.04 13.09 -31.90
N GLY A 54 -28.97 14.10 -32.00
CA GLY A 54 -29.75 14.57 -30.86
C GLY A 54 -29.06 15.53 -29.92
N ARG A 55 -27.77 15.90 -30.14
CA ARG A 55 -27.01 16.81 -29.25
C ARG A 55 -27.52 18.24 -29.39
N GLN A 56 -27.63 18.98 -28.28
CA GLN A 56 -28.02 20.37 -28.23
C GLN A 56 -26.93 21.25 -28.84
N ARG A 57 -27.27 22.09 -29.81
CA ARG A 57 -26.42 23.17 -30.32
C ARG A 57 -26.69 24.45 -29.52
N TRP A 58 -25.63 25.21 -29.32
CA TRP A 58 -25.68 26.51 -28.66
C TRP A 58 -25.11 27.58 -29.59
N ARG A 59 -25.73 28.76 -29.63
CA ARG A 59 -25.29 29.89 -30.47
C ARG A 59 -25.02 31.11 -29.60
N CYS A 60 -23.87 31.73 -29.82
CA CYS A 60 -23.55 33.04 -29.28
C CYS A 60 -24.21 34.14 -30.11
N LYS A 61 -25.01 35.01 -29.49
CA LYS A 61 -25.65 36.13 -30.20
C LYS A 61 -24.60 37.15 -30.69
N PRO A 62 -23.63 37.60 -29.83
CA PRO A 62 -22.61 38.57 -30.29
C PRO A 62 -21.69 38.02 -31.39
N CYS A 63 -21.03 36.88 -31.09
CA CYS A 63 -20.04 36.31 -32.01
C CYS A 63 -20.59 35.48 -33.15
N LYS A 64 -21.89 35.16 -33.12
CA LYS A 64 -22.57 34.29 -34.11
C LYS A 64 -22.04 32.86 -34.20
N ILE A 65 -21.09 32.50 -33.35
CA ILE A 65 -20.49 31.16 -33.29
C ILE A 65 -21.53 30.17 -32.78
N THR A 66 -21.54 28.98 -33.39
CA THR A 66 -22.33 27.84 -32.94
C THR A 66 -21.39 26.78 -32.40
N THR A 67 -21.65 26.27 -31.19
CA THR A 67 -20.89 25.19 -30.55
C THR A 67 -21.83 24.09 -30.04
N LEU A 68 -21.27 22.95 -29.81
CA LEU A 68 -21.93 21.81 -29.14
C LEU A 68 -21.51 21.82 -27.69
N ASN A 69 -22.44 21.72 -26.79
CA ASN A 69 -22.10 21.34 -25.40
C ASN A 69 -21.60 19.90 -25.41
N GLU A 70 -20.31 19.74 -25.20
CA GLU A 70 -19.81 18.42 -24.85
C GLU A 70 -20.31 18.07 -23.45
N ILE A 71 -21.04 16.98 -23.36
CA ILE A 71 -21.38 16.41 -22.06
C ILE A 71 -20.07 15.89 -21.49
N ASP A 72 -19.61 16.48 -20.40
CA ASP A 72 -18.48 15.92 -19.67
C ASP A 72 -18.85 14.53 -19.14
N SER A 73 -18.30 13.51 -19.77
CA SER A 73 -18.50 12.12 -19.41
C SER A 73 -17.30 11.54 -18.66
N THR A 74 -16.36 12.38 -18.22
CA THR A 74 -15.10 11.92 -17.58
C THR A 74 -15.36 11.13 -16.30
N ALA A 75 -16.34 11.54 -15.49
CA ALA A 75 -16.73 10.79 -14.30
C ALA A 75 -17.23 9.37 -14.66
N LYS A 76 -18.10 9.27 -15.68
CA LYS A 76 -18.55 7.97 -16.18
C LYS A 76 -17.39 7.12 -16.72
N HIS A 77 -16.44 7.74 -17.42
CA HIS A 77 -15.25 7.03 -17.92
C HIS A 77 -14.37 6.55 -16.76
N LEU A 78 -14.29 7.29 -15.64
CA LEU A 78 -13.57 6.85 -14.46
C LEU A 78 -14.25 5.63 -13.83
N ASP A 79 -15.58 5.62 -13.70
CA ASP A 79 -16.33 4.46 -13.22
C ASP A 79 -16.12 3.25 -14.14
N GLU A 80 -16.17 3.44 -15.47
CA GLU A 80 -15.89 2.37 -16.44
C GLU A 80 -14.44 1.87 -16.32
N PHE A 81 -13.49 2.76 -16.11
CA PHE A 81 -12.07 2.45 -15.91
C PHE A 81 -11.85 1.62 -14.65
N LEU A 82 -12.42 2.04 -13.52
CA LEU A 82 -12.30 1.32 -12.25
C LEU A 82 -13.01 -0.05 -12.32
N ALA A 83 -14.21 -0.10 -12.89
CA ALA A 83 -14.93 -1.36 -13.11
C ALA A 83 -14.14 -2.35 -13.98
N TRP A 84 -13.41 -1.85 -14.99
CA TRP A 84 -12.50 -2.69 -15.76
C TRP A 84 -11.28 -3.10 -14.95
N LEU A 85 -10.58 -2.16 -14.33
CA LEU A 85 -9.32 -2.39 -13.61
C LEU A 85 -9.49 -3.42 -12.47
N LEU A 86 -10.63 -3.37 -11.79
CA LEU A 86 -10.95 -4.25 -10.65
C LEU A 86 -11.63 -5.58 -11.09
N SER A 87 -11.77 -5.80 -12.40
CA SER A 87 -12.37 -7.02 -12.96
C SER A 87 -11.38 -7.80 -13.82
N ARG A 88 -11.80 -9.00 -14.24
CA ARG A 88 -11.07 -9.83 -15.20
C ARG A 88 -11.44 -9.57 -16.67
N ARG A 89 -12.21 -8.51 -16.94
CA ARG A 89 -12.69 -8.20 -18.30
C ARG A 89 -11.54 -7.77 -19.19
N ARG A 90 -11.51 -8.31 -20.41
CA ARG A 90 -10.56 -7.85 -21.43
C ARG A 90 -11.02 -6.52 -22.01
N GLN A 91 -10.08 -5.65 -22.37
CA GLN A 91 -10.41 -4.37 -22.99
C GLN A 91 -11.17 -4.53 -24.33
N ALA A 92 -10.91 -5.64 -25.03
CA ALA A 92 -11.58 -5.94 -26.29
C ALA A 92 -13.09 -6.18 -26.13
N ASP A 93 -13.51 -6.66 -24.97
CA ASP A 93 -14.90 -7.04 -24.67
C ASP A 93 -15.73 -5.85 -24.16
N LEU A 94 -15.09 -4.65 -24.05
CA LEU A 94 -15.75 -3.46 -23.53
C LEU A 94 -16.44 -2.67 -24.68
N PRO A 95 -17.47 -1.87 -24.36
CA PRO A 95 -18.18 -1.06 -25.34
C PRO A 95 -17.25 -0.16 -26.16
N GLY A 96 -17.35 -0.26 -27.48
CA GLY A 96 -16.50 0.47 -28.44
C GLY A 96 -15.12 -0.17 -28.67
N GLY A 97 -14.88 -1.38 -28.11
CA GLY A 97 -13.65 -2.14 -28.27
C GLY A 97 -12.43 -1.54 -27.60
N GLY A 98 -11.34 -2.31 -27.57
CA GLY A 98 -10.13 -1.97 -26.80
C GLY A 98 -9.46 -0.64 -27.15
N ARG A 99 -9.47 -0.22 -28.43
CA ARG A 99 -8.87 1.06 -28.86
C ARG A 99 -9.65 2.26 -28.29
N SER A 100 -10.97 2.25 -28.43
CA SER A 100 -11.82 3.34 -27.93
C SER A 100 -11.76 3.43 -26.40
N PHE A 101 -11.79 2.30 -25.72
CA PHE A 101 -11.63 2.23 -24.27
C PHE A 101 -10.29 2.83 -23.83
N ARG A 102 -9.17 2.38 -24.41
CA ARG A 102 -7.84 2.92 -24.06
C ARG A 102 -7.76 4.42 -24.24
N ARG A 103 -8.28 4.96 -25.35
CA ARG A 103 -8.28 6.41 -25.62
C ARG A 103 -9.06 7.18 -24.56
N ARG A 104 -10.21 6.68 -24.11
CA ARG A 104 -11.01 7.31 -23.05
C ARG A 104 -10.33 7.24 -21.68
N CYS A 105 -9.66 6.14 -21.38
CA CYS A 105 -9.06 5.89 -20.07
C CYS A 105 -7.61 6.40 -19.95
N GLU A 106 -6.96 6.77 -21.06
CA GLU A 106 -5.57 7.25 -21.03
C GLU A 106 -5.37 8.45 -20.10
N PRO A 107 -6.23 9.50 -20.11
CA PRO A 107 -6.11 10.62 -19.19
C PRO A 107 -6.30 10.24 -17.72
N LEU A 108 -7.07 9.17 -17.45
CA LEU A 108 -7.36 8.71 -16.08
C LEU A 108 -6.15 8.05 -15.42
N TRP A 109 -5.22 7.54 -16.22
CA TRP A 109 -3.94 7.04 -15.72
C TRP A 109 -3.03 8.13 -15.16
N GLN A 110 -3.33 9.41 -15.39
CA GLN A 110 -2.58 10.51 -14.79
C GLN A 110 -2.92 10.73 -13.30
N LEU A 111 -4.07 10.24 -12.83
CA LEU A 111 -4.52 10.42 -11.46
C LEU A 111 -3.75 9.55 -10.47
N TRP A 112 -3.52 10.10 -9.28
CA TRP A 112 -2.89 9.41 -8.16
C TRP A 112 -3.82 9.33 -6.95
N PRO A 113 -4.42 8.17 -6.68
CA PRO A 113 -5.24 7.98 -5.48
C PRO A 113 -4.33 7.75 -4.28
N PHE A 114 -3.88 8.82 -3.64
CA PHE A 114 -3.06 8.74 -2.44
C PHE A 114 -3.84 8.31 -1.22
N SER A 115 -3.10 7.70 -0.28
CA SER A 115 -3.60 7.29 1.03
C SER A 115 -4.12 8.48 1.83
N PRO A 116 -5.29 8.39 2.47
CA PRO A 116 -5.78 9.40 3.40
C PRO A 116 -4.91 9.46 4.67
N ILE A 117 -5.15 10.48 5.49
CA ILE A 117 -4.71 10.49 6.89
C ILE A 117 -5.84 9.82 7.69
N VAL A 118 -5.48 8.92 8.59
CA VAL A 118 -6.41 8.15 9.43
C VAL A 118 -6.11 8.45 10.89
N ASP A 119 -6.95 9.27 11.50
CA ASP A 119 -6.82 9.69 12.90
C ASP A 119 -7.57 8.74 13.85
N GLU A 120 -8.38 7.84 13.31
CA GLU A 120 -9.10 6.82 14.07
C GLU A 120 -8.13 5.76 14.60
N VAL A 121 -8.22 5.46 15.89
CA VAL A 121 -7.44 4.40 16.54
C VAL A 121 -8.15 3.07 16.36
N HIS A 122 -7.46 2.11 15.77
CA HIS A 122 -7.98 0.75 15.55
C HIS A 122 -7.36 -0.24 16.54
N ASP A 123 -8.15 -1.25 16.93
CA ASP A 123 -7.65 -2.31 17.81
C ASP A 123 -6.55 -3.13 17.13
N VAL A 124 -6.73 -3.46 15.86
CA VAL A 124 -5.76 -4.26 15.10
C VAL A 124 -5.55 -3.73 13.68
N ILE A 125 -4.29 -3.66 13.28
CA ILE A 125 -3.87 -3.35 11.90
C ILE A 125 -2.95 -4.46 11.40
N PHE A 126 -3.17 -4.91 10.17
CA PHE A 126 -2.29 -5.79 9.43
C PHE A 126 -1.43 -4.99 8.48
N VAL A 127 -0.15 -5.32 8.41
CA VAL A 127 0.80 -4.65 7.51
C VAL A 127 1.59 -5.66 6.70
N ASP A 128 1.75 -5.38 5.42
CA ASP A 128 2.58 -6.19 4.51
C ASP A 128 2.96 -5.37 3.27
N GLY A 129 3.94 -5.85 2.49
CA GLY A 129 4.40 -5.26 1.25
C GLY A 129 4.08 -6.12 0.02
N ILE A 130 3.54 -5.50 -1.03
CA ILE A 130 3.41 -6.15 -2.34
C ILE A 130 4.52 -5.69 -3.28
N HIS A 131 5.41 -6.62 -3.65
CA HIS A 131 6.50 -6.34 -4.59
C HIS A 131 6.01 -6.29 -6.04
N LEU A 132 6.39 -5.23 -6.74
CA LEU A 132 6.08 -5.00 -8.16
C LEU A 132 7.28 -5.37 -9.06
N GLY A 133 7.83 -6.53 -8.85
CA GLY A 133 9.11 -6.98 -9.42
C GLY A 133 10.27 -6.50 -8.55
N ARG A 134 11.42 -6.20 -9.16
CA ARG A 134 12.59 -5.66 -8.46
C ARG A 134 12.57 -4.13 -8.31
N GLY A 135 11.63 -3.46 -8.97
CA GLY A 135 11.65 -1.99 -9.11
C GLY A 135 10.93 -1.23 -8.00
N ALA A 136 9.95 -1.83 -7.35
CA ALA A 136 9.18 -1.16 -6.30
C ALA A 136 8.43 -2.15 -5.41
N VAL A 137 8.06 -1.68 -4.22
CA VAL A 137 7.13 -2.31 -3.31
C VAL A 137 6.05 -1.30 -2.92
N VAL A 138 4.82 -1.75 -2.78
CA VAL A 138 3.76 -0.96 -2.18
C VAL A 138 3.48 -1.54 -0.80
N LEU A 139 3.76 -0.77 0.23
CA LEU A 139 3.43 -1.08 1.62
C LEU A 139 1.95 -0.80 1.84
N ILE A 140 1.26 -1.69 2.53
CA ILE A 140 -0.17 -1.60 2.79
C ILE A 140 -0.42 -1.80 4.27
N ALA A 141 -1.31 -0.99 4.82
CA ALA A 141 -1.87 -1.14 6.16
C ALA A 141 -3.40 -1.25 6.05
N GLN A 142 -3.98 -2.25 6.70
CA GLN A 142 -5.43 -2.49 6.67
C GLN A 142 -5.95 -3.02 8.01
N THR A 143 -7.23 -2.80 8.26
CA THR A 143 -8.02 -3.53 9.26
C THR A 143 -8.57 -4.83 8.65
N PRO A 144 -9.33 -5.64 9.39
CA PRO A 144 -10.09 -6.74 8.79
C PRO A 144 -11.03 -6.29 7.68
N ASP A 145 -11.59 -5.08 7.76
CA ASP A 145 -12.69 -4.61 6.94
C ASP A 145 -12.25 -3.72 5.77
N CYS A 146 -11.23 -2.89 5.94
CA CYS A 146 -10.83 -1.91 4.92
C CYS A 146 -9.31 -1.61 4.92
N VAL A 147 -8.86 -1.07 3.81
CA VAL A 147 -7.49 -0.55 3.66
C VAL A 147 -7.43 0.84 4.27
N LEU A 148 -6.49 1.06 5.19
CA LEU A 148 -6.26 2.34 5.86
C LEU A 148 -5.24 3.20 5.12
N GLY A 149 -4.17 2.58 4.60
CA GLY A 149 -3.11 3.31 3.97
C GLY A 149 -2.24 2.46 3.05
N TRP A 150 -1.59 3.15 2.11
CA TRP A 150 -0.62 2.55 1.20
C TRP A 150 0.49 3.54 0.87
N TYR A 151 1.68 3.01 0.61
CA TYR A 151 2.86 3.82 0.34
C TYR A 151 3.81 3.09 -0.61
N ALA A 152 4.22 3.73 -1.69
CA ALA A 152 5.17 3.14 -2.63
C ALA A 152 6.61 3.46 -2.23
N ALA A 153 7.47 2.44 -2.28
CA ALA A 153 8.88 2.57 -2.02
C ALA A 153 9.70 1.64 -2.93
N ARG A 154 11.00 1.84 -2.98
CA ARG A 154 11.92 0.92 -3.65
C ARG A 154 12.04 -0.40 -2.91
N SER A 155 12.07 -0.34 -1.59
CA SER A 155 12.22 -1.50 -0.70
C SER A 155 11.51 -1.25 0.63
N GLU A 156 11.30 -2.32 1.38
CA GLU A 156 10.70 -2.29 2.72
C GLU A 156 11.69 -1.80 3.78
N ASN A 157 12.22 -0.60 3.61
CA ASN A 157 13.11 0.01 4.59
C ASN A 157 12.32 0.74 5.70
N SER A 158 13.01 1.13 6.77
CA SER A 158 12.37 1.77 7.92
C SER A 158 11.75 3.13 7.58
N ARG A 159 12.36 3.91 6.68
CA ARG A 159 11.82 5.22 6.27
C ARG A 159 10.50 5.09 5.52
N ALA A 160 10.41 4.07 4.63
CA ALA A 160 9.17 3.80 3.90
C ALA A 160 8.03 3.40 4.85
N TRP A 161 8.33 2.56 5.84
CA TRP A 161 7.37 2.20 6.87
C TRP A 161 7.00 3.39 7.75
N GLU A 162 7.96 4.23 8.16
CA GLU A 162 7.72 5.47 8.91
C GLU A 162 6.78 6.40 8.14
N ALA A 163 6.98 6.56 6.84
CA ALA A 163 6.15 7.41 6.00
C ALA A 163 4.69 6.89 5.89
N LEU A 164 4.48 5.58 5.79
CA LEU A 164 3.14 5.00 5.86
C LEU A 164 2.51 5.18 7.24
N MET A 165 3.25 4.82 8.28
CA MET A 165 2.75 4.79 9.66
C MET A 165 2.44 6.18 10.22
N SER A 166 3.19 7.22 9.80
CA SER A 166 2.93 8.61 10.21
C SER A 166 1.59 9.17 9.74
N ARG A 167 0.91 8.48 8.83
CA ARG A 167 -0.41 8.85 8.31
C ARG A 167 -1.57 8.10 8.97
N ILE A 168 -1.27 7.20 9.91
CA ILE A 168 -2.26 6.32 10.55
C ILE A 168 -2.03 6.42 12.06
N ALA A 169 -3.10 6.63 12.82
CA ALA A 169 -3.04 6.62 14.27
C ALA A 169 -2.49 5.28 14.80
N PRO A 170 -1.65 5.28 15.85
CA PRO A 170 -1.09 4.06 16.42
C PRO A 170 -2.19 3.08 16.85
N PRO A 171 -2.23 1.85 16.32
CA PRO A 171 -3.21 0.84 16.75
C PRO A 171 -2.82 0.22 18.10
N ALA A 172 -3.75 -0.48 18.74
CA ALA A 172 -3.43 -1.26 19.93
C ALA A 172 -2.52 -2.44 19.60
N LEU A 173 -2.81 -3.16 18.50
CA LEU A 173 -2.02 -4.29 18.00
C LEU A 173 -1.71 -4.13 16.51
N VAL A 174 -0.47 -4.47 16.12
CA VAL A 174 -0.12 -4.65 14.71
C VAL A 174 0.34 -6.09 14.46
N VAL A 175 -0.22 -6.71 13.43
CA VAL A 175 0.16 -8.07 12.98
C VAL A 175 1.01 -7.96 11.72
N THR A 176 2.21 -8.58 11.77
CA THR A 176 3.20 -8.46 10.68
C THR A 176 3.97 -9.76 10.46
N ASP A 177 4.51 -9.94 9.27
CA ASP A 177 5.49 -10.99 8.96
C ASP A 177 6.89 -10.68 9.54
N GLY A 178 7.18 -9.42 9.90
CA GLY A 178 8.30 -8.94 10.73
C GLY A 178 9.59 -8.58 10.04
N GLY A 179 9.53 -7.85 9.01
CA GLY A 179 10.71 -7.19 8.45
C GLY A 179 11.45 -6.31 9.47
N SER A 180 12.78 -6.27 9.41
CA SER A 180 13.58 -5.43 10.32
C SER A 180 13.31 -3.94 10.13
N GLY A 181 12.98 -3.51 8.91
CA GLY A 181 12.58 -2.14 8.58
C GLY A 181 11.31 -1.74 9.31
N PHE A 182 10.29 -2.61 9.28
CA PHE A 182 9.04 -2.39 10.00
C PHE A 182 9.25 -2.28 11.52
N ALA A 183 9.97 -3.23 12.12
CA ALA A 183 10.19 -3.24 13.58
C ALA A 183 10.88 -1.95 14.06
N LYS A 184 11.85 -1.42 13.29
CA LYS A 184 12.51 -0.15 13.57
C LYS A 184 11.55 1.03 13.47
N ALA A 185 10.74 1.09 12.43
CA ALA A 185 9.73 2.13 12.22
C ALA A 185 8.66 2.10 13.30
N CYS A 186 8.14 0.92 13.63
CA CYS A 186 7.11 0.74 14.66
C CYS A 186 7.57 1.28 16.01
N LYS A 187 8.77 0.93 16.44
CA LYS A 187 9.34 1.43 17.69
C LYS A 187 9.44 2.97 17.73
N ARG A 188 9.58 3.60 16.57
CA ARG A 188 9.77 5.06 16.45
C ARG A 188 8.46 5.81 16.33
N ILE A 189 7.53 5.33 15.49
CA ILE A 189 6.30 6.03 15.13
C ILE A 189 5.11 5.56 15.98
N TRP A 190 5.05 4.26 16.30
CA TRP A 190 4.00 3.65 17.11
C TRP A 190 4.56 3.01 18.38
N PRO A 191 5.21 3.78 19.29
CA PRO A 191 5.95 3.23 20.43
C PRO A 191 5.08 2.47 21.43
N THR A 192 3.78 2.75 21.49
CA THR A 192 2.81 2.11 22.38
C THR A 192 2.12 0.90 21.74
N THR A 193 2.24 0.73 20.43
CA THR A 193 1.61 -0.37 19.69
C THR A 193 2.30 -1.69 20.01
N ARG A 194 1.50 -2.70 20.35
CA ARG A 194 1.98 -4.07 20.57
C ARG A 194 2.13 -4.77 19.21
N ILE A 195 3.15 -5.61 19.10
CA ILE A 195 3.45 -6.29 17.84
C ILE A 195 3.16 -7.79 18.03
N GLN A 196 2.34 -8.33 17.13
CA GLN A 196 2.18 -9.77 16.95
C GLN A 196 2.94 -10.21 15.71
N ARG A 197 3.83 -11.16 15.85
CA ARG A 197 4.46 -11.86 14.74
C ARG A 197 3.53 -12.95 14.23
N CYS A 198 3.28 -12.93 12.94
CA CYS A 198 2.45 -13.95 12.29
C CYS A 198 2.98 -15.35 12.60
N THR A 199 2.18 -16.16 13.29
CA THR A 199 2.53 -17.54 13.67
C THR A 199 2.70 -18.43 12.44
N PHE A 200 1.92 -18.18 11.38
CA PHE A 200 2.07 -18.88 10.10
C PHE A 200 3.43 -18.60 9.44
N HIS A 201 3.89 -17.36 9.44
CA HIS A 201 5.23 -17.03 8.93
C HIS A 201 6.35 -17.62 9.79
N ALA A 202 6.17 -17.69 11.12
CA ALA A 202 7.10 -18.39 12.00
C ALA A 202 7.15 -19.89 11.66
N TYR A 203 6.00 -20.53 11.46
CA TYR A 203 5.93 -21.90 10.95
C TYR A 203 6.60 -22.07 9.58
N CYS A 204 6.37 -21.17 8.63
CA CYS A 204 7.00 -21.22 7.31
C CYS A 204 8.54 -21.19 7.42
N ARG A 205 9.09 -20.42 8.35
CA ARG A 205 10.54 -20.39 8.63
C ARG A 205 11.03 -21.73 9.19
N ILE A 206 10.29 -22.31 10.14
CA ILE A 206 10.56 -23.65 10.65
C ILE A 206 10.54 -24.70 9.53
N ARG A 207 9.47 -24.70 8.72
CA ARG A 207 9.31 -25.62 7.58
C ARG A 207 10.42 -25.48 6.56
N GLN A 208 10.89 -24.26 6.28
CA GLN A 208 12.00 -24.01 5.37
C GLN A 208 13.33 -24.57 5.93
N ALA A 209 13.53 -24.49 7.23
CA ALA A 209 14.74 -24.99 7.89
C ALA A 209 14.74 -26.51 8.04
N ALA A 210 13.61 -27.09 8.49
CA ALA A 210 13.45 -28.52 8.73
C ALA A 210 13.14 -29.34 7.47
N THR A 211 12.67 -28.68 6.39
CA THR A 211 12.06 -29.25 5.18
C THR A 211 10.65 -29.85 5.42
N THR A 212 9.94 -30.22 4.36
CA THR A 212 8.58 -30.80 4.47
C THR A 212 8.59 -32.30 4.78
N ARG A 213 9.74 -32.96 4.63
CA ARG A 213 9.96 -34.40 4.91
C ARG A 213 11.28 -34.54 5.64
N PRO A 214 11.35 -34.12 6.92
CA PRO A 214 12.59 -34.13 7.68
C PRO A 214 13.07 -35.56 7.94
N LYS A 215 14.36 -35.80 7.70
CA LYS A 215 14.98 -37.10 7.96
C LYS A 215 15.69 -37.16 9.31
N LEU A 216 16.24 -36.02 9.76
CA LEU A 216 16.96 -35.92 11.03
C LEU A 216 15.97 -35.79 12.18
N ALA A 217 16.18 -36.48 13.27
CA ALA A 217 15.31 -36.46 14.46
C ALA A 217 15.14 -35.02 15.03
N ALA A 218 16.21 -34.23 15.03
CA ALA A 218 16.15 -32.82 15.43
C ALA A 218 15.22 -32.00 14.50
N SER A 219 15.29 -32.24 13.18
CA SER A 219 14.42 -31.58 12.21
C SER A 219 12.98 -32.03 12.33
N GLN A 220 12.73 -33.34 12.61
CA GLN A 220 11.37 -33.87 12.84
C GLN A 220 10.72 -33.23 14.06
N GLY A 221 11.47 -33.14 15.18
CA GLY A 221 10.97 -32.50 16.39
C GLY A 221 10.63 -31.02 16.18
N LEU A 222 11.53 -30.27 15.53
CA LEU A 222 11.28 -28.85 15.24
C LEU A 222 10.09 -28.65 14.27
N TYR A 223 9.94 -29.53 13.28
CA TYR A 223 8.80 -29.48 12.35
C TYR A 223 7.48 -29.76 13.07
N ALA A 224 7.44 -30.75 13.96
CA ALA A 224 6.25 -31.04 14.79
C ALA A 224 5.86 -29.84 15.67
N LEU A 225 6.84 -29.22 16.35
CA LEU A 225 6.63 -27.98 17.10
C LEU A 225 6.10 -26.85 16.22
N GLY A 226 6.61 -26.75 14.99
CA GLY A 226 6.09 -25.77 14.04
C GLY A 226 4.62 -26.00 13.66
N GLN A 227 4.20 -27.25 13.51
CA GLN A 227 2.80 -27.58 13.26
C GLN A 227 1.92 -27.27 14.48
N GLN A 228 2.36 -27.62 15.68
CA GLN A 228 1.65 -27.30 16.92
C GLN A 228 1.47 -25.80 17.12
N LEU A 229 2.47 -24.98 16.75
CA LEU A 229 2.40 -23.52 16.85
C LEU A 229 1.16 -22.91 16.14
N LEU A 230 0.66 -23.56 15.10
CA LEU A 230 -0.50 -23.07 14.35
C LEU A 230 -1.84 -23.29 15.06
N HIS A 231 -1.84 -24.13 16.09
CA HIS A 231 -3.02 -24.55 16.83
C HIS A 231 -3.03 -24.06 18.28
N VAL A 232 -2.11 -23.17 18.64
CA VAL A 232 -2.07 -22.55 19.96
C VAL A 232 -3.19 -21.52 20.05
N GLU A 233 -4.18 -21.78 20.91
CA GLU A 233 -5.39 -20.96 21.04
C GLU A 233 -5.46 -20.20 22.37
N ASP A 234 -4.76 -20.69 23.40
CA ASP A 234 -4.75 -20.06 24.71
C ASP A 234 -3.35 -19.95 25.33
N ARG A 235 -3.27 -19.38 26.54
CA ARG A 235 -2.00 -19.12 27.25
C ARG A 235 -1.38 -20.37 27.80
N GLU A 236 -2.16 -21.36 28.21
CA GLU A 236 -1.70 -22.61 28.76
C GLU A 236 -1.01 -23.42 27.67
N GLU A 237 -1.65 -23.54 26.51
CA GLU A 237 -1.06 -24.14 25.30
C GLU A 237 0.21 -23.42 24.85
N ALA A 238 0.23 -22.06 24.93
CA ALA A 238 1.41 -21.28 24.60
C ALA A 238 2.58 -21.57 25.57
N GLN A 239 2.31 -21.74 26.87
CA GLN A 239 3.32 -22.12 27.86
C GLN A 239 3.84 -23.53 27.64
N GLU A 240 2.95 -24.49 27.39
CA GLU A 240 3.31 -25.85 27.02
C GLU A 240 4.17 -25.90 25.76
N TRP A 241 3.79 -25.15 24.72
CA TRP A 241 4.57 -25.06 23.52
C TRP A 241 5.97 -24.46 23.76
N ILE A 242 6.08 -23.41 24.57
CA ILE A 242 7.36 -22.82 24.94
C ILE A 242 8.22 -23.82 25.69
N GLY A 243 7.64 -24.56 26.62
CA GLY A 243 8.33 -25.64 27.39
C GLY A 243 8.86 -26.73 26.46
N ALA A 244 8.01 -27.26 25.58
CA ALA A 244 8.40 -28.28 24.62
C ALA A 244 9.50 -27.78 23.63
N TYR A 245 9.45 -26.52 23.26
CA TYR A 245 10.50 -25.90 22.44
C TYR A 245 11.82 -25.74 23.19
N GLN A 246 11.78 -25.38 24.49
CA GLN A 246 12.97 -25.31 25.35
C GLN A 246 13.62 -26.69 25.55
N ASP A 247 12.79 -27.74 25.77
CA ASP A 247 13.25 -29.12 25.84
C ASP A 247 13.90 -29.58 24.54
N TRP A 248 13.32 -29.19 23.39
CA TRP A 248 13.95 -29.44 22.09
C TRP A 248 15.31 -28.74 21.98
N CYS A 249 15.41 -27.48 22.40
CA CYS A 249 16.67 -26.73 22.37
C CYS A 249 17.75 -27.39 23.27
N THR A 250 17.37 -27.84 24.43
CA THR A 250 18.27 -28.51 25.37
C THR A 250 18.73 -29.87 24.86
N ARG A 251 17.79 -30.70 24.39
CA ARG A 251 18.08 -32.04 23.82
C ARG A 251 19.04 -31.98 22.61
N TRP A 252 18.91 -31.00 21.78
CA TRP A 252 19.68 -30.90 20.51
C TRP A 252 20.81 -29.89 20.59
N LYS A 253 21.20 -29.43 21.79
CA LYS A 253 22.23 -28.39 21.96
C LYS A 253 23.53 -28.76 21.25
N ASP A 254 24.11 -29.87 21.59
CA ASP A 254 25.43 -30.30 21.10
C ASP A 254 25.38 -30.55 19.58
N PHE A 255 24.31 -31.18 19.09
CA PHE A 255 24.07 -31.38 17.66
C PHE A 255 23.99 -30.06 16.88
N LEU A 256 23.36 -29.04 17.43
CA LEU A 256 23.26 -27.72 16.79
C LEU A 256 24.56 -26.91 16.90
N GLU A 257 25.45 -27.26 17.80
CA GLU A 257 26.77 -26.63 17.98
C GLU A 257 27.85 -27.29 17.12
N GLU A 258 27.57 -28.42 16.46
CA GLU A 258 28.49 -29.07 15.52
C GLU A 258 28.89 -28.11 14.40
N LYS A 259 30.18 -28.10 14.11
CA LYS A 259 30.78 -27.24 13.08
C LYS A 259 31.54 -28.07 12.06
N THR A 260 31.41 -27.68 10.80
CA THR A 260 32.15 -28.24 9.66
C THR A 260 33.16 -27.21 9.14
N ARG A 261 34.33 -27.67 8.79
CA ARG A 261 35.36 -26.81 8.19
C ARG A 261 35.04 -26.58 6.72
N ARG A 262 34.97 -25.30 6.33
CA ARG A 262 34.77 -24.92 4.92
C ARG A 262 36.02 -25.09 4.08
N PRO A 263 35.88 -25.21 2.74
CA PRO A 263 37.05 -25.30 1.84
C PRO A 263 37.99 -24.09 1.92
N ASP A 264 37.48 -22.90 2.28
CA ASP A 264 38.23 -21.65 2.46
C ASP A 264 38.96 -21.59 3.82
N GLY A 265 38.89 -22.66 4.64
CA GLY A 265 39.53 -22.75 5.94
C GLY A 265 38.68 -22.19 7.09
N GLY A 266 37.54 -21.59 6.81
CA GLY A 266 36.59 -21.10 7.82
C GLY A 266 35.77 -22.22 8.46
N TRP A 267 35.03 -21.88 9.52
CA TRP A 267 34.08 -22.79 10.20
C TRP A 267 32.66 -22.33 9.96
N GLU A 268 31.76 -23.30 9.76
CA GLU A 268 30.31 -23.05 9.69
C GLU A 268 29.55 -24.09 10.53
N TYR A 269 28.33 -23.75 10.93
CA TYR A 269 27.48 -24.73 11.61
C TYR A 269 27.06 -25.82 10.62
N THR A 270 27.32 -27.08 10.97
CA THR A 270 26.88 -28.26 10.18
C THR A 270 25.37 -28.21 9.91
N HIS A 271 24.61 -27.77 10.90
CA HIS A 271 23.15 -27.70 10.86
C HIS A 271 22.66 -26.23 10.81
N GLU A 272 23.30 -25.38 10.00
CA GLU A 272 23.08 -23.93 9.98
C GLU A 272 21.60 -23.53 9.83
N ARG A 273 20.84 -24.24 9.02
CA ARG A 273 19.40 -23.96 8.82
C ARG A 273 18.62 -24.07 10.13
N LEU A 274 18.83 -25.13 10.91
CA LEU A 274 18.19 -25.35 12.21
C LEU A 274 18.66 -24.32 13.22
N VAL A 275 19.94 -24.00 13.24
CA VAL A 275 20.53 -22.95 14.11
C VAL A 275 19.88 -21.60 13.83
N ARG A 276 19.71 -21.23 12.57
CA ARG A 276 19.03 -19.98 12.17
C ARG A 276 17.56 -19.96 12.61
N ALA A 277 16.83 -21.08 12.45
CA ALA A 277 15.45 -21.20 12.90
C ALA A 277 15.34 -21.07 14.42
N ARG A 278 16.18 -21.80 15.19
CA ARG A 278 16.29 -21.68 16.65
C ARG A 278 16.55 -20.24 17.08
N ASN A 279 17.54 -19.59 16.48
CA ASN A 279 17.90 -18.21 16.84
C ASN A 279 16.75 -17.23 16.55
N SER A 280 16.02 -17.44 15.45
CA SER A 280 14.84 -16.65 15.11
C SER A 280 13.72 -16.83 16.14
N LEU A 281 13.39 -18.08 16.51
CA LEU A 281 12.37 -18.38 17.53
C LEU A 281 12.76 -17.84 18.91
N ASN A 282 14.02 -18.06 19.34
CA ASN A 282 14.55 -17.50 20.58
C ASN A 282 14.40 -15.98 20.64
N LYS A 283 14.62 -15.29 19.52
CA LYS A 283 14.42 -13.85 19.44
C LYS A 283 12.95 -13.48 19.62
N LEU A 284 12.03 -14.17 18.95
CA LEU A 284 10.60 -13.90 19.05
C LEU A 284 10.06 -14.14 20.45
N ILE A 285 10.46 -15.25 21.09
CA ILE A 285 10.05 -15.59 22.46
C ILE A 285 10.59 -14.56 23.45
N ARG A 286 11.89 -14.23 23.39
CA ARG A 286 12.49 -13.23 24.29
C ARG A 286 11.88 -11.84 24.15
N GLN A 287 11.42 -11.48 22.96
CA GLN A 287 10.79 -10.20 22.70
C GLN A 287 9.28 -10.21 22.98
N GLY A 288 8.69 -11.35 23.36
CA GLY A 288 7.26 -11.50 23.62
C GLY A 288 6.38 -11.26 22.38
N LEU A 289 6.91 -11.53 21.16
CA LEU A 289 6.23 -11.19 19.91
C LEU A 289 5.42 -12.34 19.32
N LEU A 290 5.56 -13.56 19.84
CA LEU A 290 4.97 -14.75 19.23
C LEU A 290 3.53 -15.01 19.68
N PHE A 291 3.23 -14.67 20.92
CA PHE A 291 1.94 -14.93 21.57
C PHE A 291 1.31 -13.64 22.14
N THR A 292 1.57 -12.49 21.51
CA THR A 292 0.99 -11.20 21.91
C THR A 292 -0.54 -11.23 21.81
N TYR A 293 -1.08 -11.99 20.85
CA TYR A 293 -2.52 -12.16 20.67
C TYR A 293 -3.25 -12.83 21.83
N LEU A 294 -2.52 -13.54 22.70
CA LEU A 294 -3.07 -14.22 23.90
C LEU A 294 -2.96 -13.38 25.17
N ASP A 295 -2.57 -12.12 25.06
CA ASP A 295 -2.47 -11.29 26.26
C ASP A 295 -3.85 -11.07 26.89
N PRO A 296 -3.99 -11.27 28.23
CA PRO A 296 -5.28 -11.20 28.92
C PRO A 296 -5.86 -9.79 29.01
N THR A 297 -5.10 -8.78 28.63
CA THR A 297 -5.56 -7.38 28.60
C THR A 297 -6.37 -7.03 27.36
N TRP A 298 -6.51 -7.96 26.41
CA TRP A 298 -7.36 -7.76 25.27
C TRP A 298 -8.83 -7.98 25.62
N ASP A 299 -9.70 -7.04 25.30
CA ASP A 299 -11.15 -7.13 25.52
C ASP A 299 -11.84 -8.08 24.51
N GLN A 300 -11.13 -8.44 23.44
CA GLN A 300 -11.62 -9.31 22.37
C GLN A 300 -10.52 -10.20 21.83
N PRO A 301 -10.84 -11.33 21.16
CA PRO A 301 -9.84 -12.20 20.55
C PRO A 301 -9.02 -11.45 19.48
N MET A 302 -7.69 -11.50 19.60
CA MET A 302 -6.78 -10.88 18.66
C MET A 302 -6.22 -11.89 17.65
N PRO A 303 -5.94 -11.47 16.41
CA PRO A 303 -5.45 -12.39 15.38
C PRO A 303 -3.98 -12.76 15.57
N ALA A 304 -3.68 -14.05 15.41
CA ALA A 304 -2.32 -14.60 15.46
C ALA A 304 -1.59 -14.50 14.11
N THR A 305 -2.31 -14.31 12.99
CA THR A 305 -1.79 -14.45 11.62
C THR A 305 -2.09 -13.24 10.75
N THR A 306 -1.35 -13.12 9.64
CA THR A 306 -1.53 -12.09 8.60
C THR A 306 -2.48 -12.53 7.47
N ASN A 307 -3.32 -13.53 7.68
CA ASN A 307 -4.18 -14.11 6.62
C ASN A 307 -5.03 -13.05 5.90
N GLN A 308 -5.50 -12.03 6.60
CA GLN A 308 -6.31 -10.96 6.02
C GLN A 308 -5.52 -10.19 4.94
N ILE A 309 -4.33 -9.71 5.27
CA ILE A 309 -3.53 -8.94 4.31
C ILE A 309 -2.91 -9.82 3.22
N GLU A 310 -2.66 -11.10 3.52
CA GLU A 310 -2.21 -12.06 2.50
C GLU A 310 -3.30 -12.32 1.47
N SER A 311 -4.57 -12.41 1.89
CA SER A 311 -5.72 -12.48 0.99
C SER A 311 -5.81 -11.23 0.10
N THR A 312 -5.63 -10.05 0.67
CA THR A 312 -5.54 -8.78 -0.07
C THR A 312 -4.42 -8.82 -1.11
N ASN A 313 -3.22 -9.21 -0.71
CA ASN A 313 -2.07 -9.33 -1.61
C ASN A 313 -2.28 -10.37 -2.70
N ALA A 314 -2.99 -11.46 -2.41
CA ALA A 314 -3.36 -12.46 -3.42
C ALA A 314 -4.31 -11.88 -4.48
N ARG A 315 -5.32 -11.10 -4.08
CA ARG A 315 -6.25 -10.38 -4.97
C ARG A 315 -5.51 -9.35 -5.83
N LEU A 316 -4.61 -8.57 -5.24
CA LEU A 316 -3.77 -7.61 -5.95
C LEU A 316 -2.86 -8.28 -6.98
N ARG A 317 -2.18 -9.39 -6.61
CA ARG A 317 -1.37 -10.17 -7.55
C ARG A 317 -2.22 -10.74 -8.68
N GLN A 318 -3.46 -11.16 -8.39
CA GLN A 318 -4.38 -11.64 -9.43
C GLN A 318 -4.77 -10.51 -10.37
N MET A 319 -5.19 -9.35 -9.87
CA MET A 319 -5.49 -8.16 -10.68
C MET A 319 -4.32 -7.78 -11.60
N LEU A 320 -3.09 -7.76 -11.07
CA LEU A 320 -1.90 -7.46 -11.87
C LEU A 320 -1.61 -8.53 -12.94
N ARG A 321 -1.96 -9.81 -12.69
CA ARG A 321 -1.87 -10.89 -13.70
C ARG A 321 -2.93 -10.73 -14.78
N ASP A 322 -4.15 -10.34 -14.41
CA ASP A 322 -5.26 -10.16 -15.37
C ASP A 322 -4.98 -8.97 -16.31
N HIS A 323 -4.22 -7.97 -15.84
CA HIS A 323 -3.82 -6.77 -16.59
C HIS A 323 -2.31 -6.78 -16.95
N ARG A 324 -1.83 -7.85 -17.57
CA ARG A 324 -0.42 -7.99 -17.96
C ARG A 324 0.03 -6.89 -18.92
N GLY A 325 1.34 -6.60 -18.91
CA GLY A 325 1.95 -5.64 -19.82
C GLY A 325 1.90 -4.18 -19.35
N MET A 326 1.37 -3.89 -18.16
CA MET A 326 1.46 -2.57 -17.57
C MET A 326 2.90 -2.23 -17.18
N ARG A 327 3.35 -1.01 -17.51
CA ARG A 327 4.60 -0.43 -17.00
C ARG A 327 4.53 -0.26 -15.48
N LEU A 328 5.69 -0.13 -14.83
CA LEU A 328 5.78 -0.05 -13.36
C LEU A 328 4.87 1.02 -12.77
N THR A 329 4.89 2.25 -13.33
CA THR A 329 4.03 3.35 -12.86
C THR A 329 2.54 2.97 -12.89
N ARG A 330 2.07 2.35 -13.98
CA ARG A 330 0.67 1.89 -14.08
C ARG A 330 0.36 0.75 -13.12
N ARG A 331 1.32 -0.13 -12.86
CA ARG A 331 1.16 -1.19 -11.84
C ARG A 331 1.04 -0.60 -10.44
N MET A 332 1.84 0.42 -10.12
CA MET A 332 1.74 1.14 -8.85
C MET A 332 0.37 1.83 -8.74
N LYS A 333 -0.04 2.58 -9.76
CA LYS A 333 -1.36 3.24 -9.80
C LYS A 333 -2.52 2.23 -9.72
N ALA A 334 -2.40 1.07 -10.36
CA ALA A 334 -3.40 0.01 -10.26
C ALA A 334 -3.55 -0.50 -8.83
N VAL A 335 -2.44 -0.72 -8.10
CA VAL A 335 -2.46 -1.09 -6.68
C VAL A 335 -3.05 0.04 -5.84
N PHE A 336 -2.69 1.31 -6.10
CA PHE A 336 -3.23 2.47 -5.41
C PHE A 336 -4.74 2.59 -5.62
N TRP A 337 -5.24 2.41 -6.84
CA TRP A 337 -6.67 2.40 -7.14
C TRP A 337 -7.40 1.28 -6.41
N TRP A 338 -6.80 0.10 -6.37
CA TRP A 338 -7.37 -1.01 -5.63
C TRP A 338 -7.47 -0.67 -4.14
N CYS A 339 -6.39 -0.19 -3.52
CA CYS A 339 -6.39 0.22 -2.12
C CYS A 339 -7.41 1.32 -1.86
N TYR A 340 -7.48 2.33 -2.71
CA TYR A 340 -8.42 3.44 -2.58
C TYR A 340 -9.88 2.98 -2.62
N THR A 341 -10.22 2.10 -3.55
CA THR A 341 -11.60 1.59 -3.68
C THR A 341 -11.99 0.62 -2.56
N HIS A 342 -11.01 0.09 -1.82
CA HIS A 342 -11.22 -0.76 -0.64
C HIS A 342 -10.94 -0.03 0.68
N SER A 343 -10.78 1.29 0.65
CA SER A 343 -10.70 2.10 1.88
C SER A 343 -12.10 2.35 2.45
N ALA A 344 -12.17 2.88 3.68
CA ALA A 344 -13.45 3.05 4.39
C ALA A 344 -14.43 3.98 3.65
N HIS A 345 -13.93 5.04 2.99
CA HIS A 345 -14.77 6.08 2.40
C HIS A 345 -14.30 6.51 1.00
N PRO A 346 -14.35 5.61 -0.02
CA PRO A 346 -14.01 6.00 -1.38
C PRO A 346 -15.00 7.03 -1.91
N GLN A 347 -14.48 8.12 -2.48
CA GLN A 347 -15.30 9.20 -2.99
C GLN A 347 -15.89 8.85 -4.36
N PRO A 348 -17.03 9.44 -4.74
CA PRO A 348 -17.59 9.26 -6.07
C PRO A 348 -16.68 9.87 -7.16
N ALA A 349 -16.78 9.34 -8.39
CA ALA A 349 -15.90 9.68 -9.51
C ALA A 349 -15.75 11.20 -9.77
N ALA A 350 -16.84 11.95 -9.68
CA ALA A 350 -16.80 13.40 -9.86
C ALA A 350 -15.92 14.11 -8.81
N ARG A 351 -15.95 13.63 -7.57
CA ARG A 351 -15.14 14.17 -6.48
C ARG A 351 -13.68 13.80 -6.65
N ILE A 352 -13.42 12.55 -7.03
CA ILE A 352 -12.08 12.05 -7.35
C ILE A 352 -11.41 12.94 -8.39
N LEU A 353 -12.10 13.19 -9.53
CA LEU A 353 -11.58 14.03 -10.62
C LEU A 353 -11.29 15.48 -10.18
N ALA A 354 -12.02 15.98 -9.20
CA ALA A 354 -11.83 17.34 -8.68
C ALA A 354 -10.69 17.45 -7.65
N THR A 355 -10.32 16.37 -6.97
CA THR A 355 -9.42 16.43 -5.81
C THR A 355 -8.14 15.63 -5.95
N MET A 356 -8.13 14.58 -6.79
CA MET A 356 -6.93 13.76 -6.95
C MET A 356 -5.86 14.48 -7.76
N PRO A 357 -4.59 14.46 -7.31
CA PRO A 357 -3.50 15.03 -8.06
C PRO A 357 -3.20 14.22 -9.33
N THR A 358 -2.70 14.90 -10.33
CA THR A 358 -2.24 14.33 -11.59
C THR A 358 -0.71 14.18 -11.62
N ASP A 359 -0.18 13.49 -12.64
CA ASP A 359 1.26 13.41 -12.88
C ASP A 359 1.90 14.82 -12.95
N ALA A 360 1.24 15.76 -13.64
CA ALA A 360 1.71 17.14 -13.74
C ALA A 360 1.72 17.89 -12.39
N ASP A 361 0.76 17.60 -11.51
CA ASP A 361 0.73 18.20 -10.18
C ASP A 361 1.89 17.72 -9.34
N LEU A 362 2.24 16.44 -9.44
CA LEU A 362 3.38 15.86 -8.71
C LEU A 362 4.70 16.36 -9.28
N GLU A 363 4.84 16.46 -10.60
CA GLU A 363 6.03 17.00 -11.24
C GLU A 363 6.28 18.45 -10.81
N ASN A 364 5.24 19.28 -10.78
CA ASN A 364 5.33 20.65 -10.31
C ASN A 364 5.69 20.71 -8.82
N ALA A 365 5.09 19.85 -7.98
CA ALA A 365 5.40 19.79 -6.55
C ALA A 365 6.87 19.38 -6.32
N TRP A 366 7.36 18.39 -7.07
CA TRP A 366 8.74 17.95 -7.00
C TRP A 366 9.71 19.04 -7.48
N TYR A 367 9.41 19.69 -8.60
CA TYR A 367 10.22 20.79 -9.12
C TYR A 367 10.34 21.93 -8.10
N ASN A 368 9.23 22.37 -7.50
CA ASN A 368 9.23 23.41 -6.49
C ASN A 368 10.04 23.01 -5.26
N ALA A 369 9.90 21.77 -4.79
CA ALA A 369 10.67 21.26 -3.67
C ALA A 369 12.17 21.20 -3.97
N SER A 370 12.56 20.82 -5.19
CA SER A 370 13.97 20.77 -5.60
C SER A 370 14.62 22.16 -5.65
N GLN A 371 13.86 23.21 -6.00
CA GLN A 371 14.34 24.59 -5.99
C GLN A 371 14.63 25.13 -4.58
N THR A 372 13.91 24.64 -3.58
CA THR A 372 14.07 25.08 -2.19
C THR A 372 15.16 24.32 -1.42
N HIS A 373 16.00 23.52 -2.10
CA HIS A 373 17.02 22.63 -1.49
C HIS A 373 16.48 21.66 -0.43
N GLN A 374 15.18 21.49 -0.33
CA GLN A 374 14.58 20.41 0.43
C GLN A 374 14.68 19.09 -0.39
N ALA A 375 15.92 18.62 -0.53
CA ALA A 375 16.27 17.42 -1.32
C ALA A 375 15.58 16.13 -0.83
N THR A 376 14.74 16.20 0.18
CA THR A 376 14.05 15.08 0.80
C THR A 376 12.54 15.28 0.88
N ALA A 377 11.95 16.09 -0.01
CA ALA A 377 10.50 16.19 -0.07
C ALA A 377 9.92 14.82 -0.45
N ILE A 378 9.42 14.12 0.55
CA ILE A 378 8.72 12.84 0.38
C ILE A 378 7.40 13.14 -0.30
N ILE A 379 7.24 12.66 -1.53
CA ILE A 379 5.95 12.71 -2.22
C ILE A 379 5.00 11.77 -1.47
N PRO A 380 3.81 12.23 -1.04
CA PRO A 380 2.86 11.37 -0.35
C PRO A 380 2.57 10.09 -1.14
N GLY A 381 2.66 8.93 -0.48
CA GLY A 381 2.47 7.62 -1.10
C GLY A 381 3.69 7.05 -1.83
N TRP A 382 4.83 7.77 -1.85
CA TRP A 382 6.08 7.35 -2.48
C TRP A 382 7.22 7.32 -1.47
N GLY A 383 8.16 6.40 -1.64
CA GLY A 383 9.41 6.37 -0.90
C GLY A 383 10.46 7.28 -1.53
N ASP A 384 11.34 7.78 -0.70
CA ASP A 384 12.48 8.62 -1.06
C ASP A 384 13.47 7.95 -2.05
N ALA A 385 13.38 6.64 -2.19
CA ALA A 385 14.24 5.86 -3.08
C ALA A 385 13.67 5.69 -4.51
N ILE A 386 12.46 6.18 -4.80
CA ILE A 386 11.89 6.18 -6.16
C ILE A 386 12.00 7.58 -6.73
N CYS A 387 12.84 7.73 -7.75
CA CYS A 387 12.97 9.00 -8.45
C CYS A 387 11.82 9.18 -9.45
N TRP A 388 11.18 10.36 -9.45
CA TRP A 388 10.10 10.68 -10.38
C TRP A 388 10.50 10.47 -11.85
N ASN A 389 11.69 10.92 -12.20
CA ASN A 389 12.20 10.81 -13.57
C ASN A 389 12.37 9.35 -14.02
N GLU A 390 12.72 8.45 -13.13
CA GLU A 390 12.88 7.02 -13.44
C GLU A 390 11.55 6.33 -13.77
N LEU A 391 10.43 6.81 -13.22
CA LEU A 391 9.10 6.27 -13.48
C LEU A 391 8.57 6.67 -14.86
N HIS A 392 8.98 7.81 -15.39
CA HIS A 392 8.46 8.39 -16.62
C HIS A 392 9.37 8.18 -17.84
N HIS A 393 10.60 7.71 -17.66
CA HIS A 393 11.47 7.39 -18.79
C HIS A 393 10.91 6.24 -19.63
N THR A 394 10.90 6.44 -20.95
CA THR A 394 10.47 5.43 -21.94
C THR A 394 11.54 4.38 -22.21
N THR A 395 12.77 4.62 -21.79
CA THR A 395 13.89 3.67 -21.90
C THR A 395 13.72 2.53 -20.86
N PRO A 396 14.01 1.28 -21.24
CA PRO A 396 14.03 0.20 -20.27
C PRO A 396 15.00 0.57 -19.16
N TYR A 397 14.58 0.30 -17.91
CA TYR A 397 15.39 0.51 -16.73
C TYR A 397 16.84 0.04 -17.00
N HIS A 398 17.79 0.96 -16.97
CA HIS A 398 19.16 0.55 -16.79
C HIS A 398 19.25 -0.12 -15.42
N ASN A 399 19.76 -1.34 -15.39
CA ASN A 399 19.98 -2.15 -14.18
C ASN A 399 21.07 -1.54 -13.27
N THR A 400 20.99 -0.26 -12.97
CA THR A 400 21.80 0.38 -11.92
C THR A 400 21.22 0.13 -10.52
N TRP A 401 20.39 -0.91 -10.43
CA TRP A 401 19.63 -1.30 -9.24
C TRP A 401 20.17 -2.59 -8.60
N ASP A 402 21.34 -3.08 -9.03
CA ASP A 402 22.05 -4.21 -8.40
C ASP A 402 22.85 -3.77 -7.18
#